data_1644b33f7e95a2c961523728b072e95f
#
_entry.id   1644b33f7e95a2c961523728b072e95f
#
_cell.length_a   1.000
_cell.length_b   1.000
_cell.length_c   1.000
_cell.angle_alpha   90.00
_cell.angle_beta   90.00
_cell.angle_gamma   90.00
#
_symmetry.space_group_name_H-M   'P 1'
#
loop_
_entity.id
_entity.type
_entity.pdbx_description
1 polymer ?
#
loop_
_entity_poly.entity_id
_entity_poly.type
_entity_poly.pdbx_seq_one_letter_code
_entity_poly.pdbx_strand_id
1 'polypeptide(L)'
;MSYLQESKALFQTIFDIQRLGYQPILAHPERYNYYHYNFNMYKQIKDAGCMLQLNLLSISRYYGVEVKSAALTMIKSGMYDFVGTDVHHSRHLAALEDIVAKYPIRDLLKTCNILNATLQDHLKSNDNVIAAG
;
A
#
# COMPACT_ATOMS: atom_id res chain seq x y z
N MET A 1 13.99 -5.95 16.55
CA MET A 1 13.07 -4.92 17.05
C MET A 1 11.74 -5.52 17.41
N SER A 2 11.12 -5.05 18.47
CA SER A 2 9.78 -5.52 18.82
C SER A 2 8.74 -4.88 17.93
N TYR A 3 7.62 -5.58 17.77
CA TYR A 3 6.42 -5.07 17.08
C TYR A 3 6.02 -3.67 17.57
N LEU A 4 6.03 -3.48 18.88
CA LEU A 4 5.61 -2.22 19.49
C LEU A 4 6.57 -1.08 19.13
N GLN A 5 7.88 -1.33 19.11
CA GLN A 5 8.87 -0.33 18.74
C GLN A 5 8.74 0.07 17.27
N GLU A 6 8.52 -0.90 16.39
CA GLU A 6 8.36 -0.61 14.96
C GLU A 6 7.10 0.20 14.69
N SER A 7 6.00 -0.10 15.39
CA SER A 7 4.77 0.65 15.27
C SER A 7 4.95 2.10 15.73
N LYS A 8 5.63 2.31 16.84
CA LYS A 8 5.93 3.67 17.33
C LYS A 8 6.79 4.44 16.34
N ALA A 9 7.81 3.79 15.77
CA ALA A 9 8.69 4.42 14.79
C ALA A 9 7.91 4.81 13.53
N LEU A 10 6.98 3.97 13.08
CA LEU A 10 6.14 4.25 11.93
C LEU A 10 5.25 5.48 12.17
N PHE A 11 4.55 5.54 13.30
CA PHE A 11 3.70 6.68 13.61
C PHE A 11 4.50 7.96 13.78
N GLN A 12 5.70 7.88 14.36
CA GLN A 12 6.57 9.03 14.47
C GLN A 12 7.01 9.53 13.10
N THR A 13 7.36 8.61 12.21
CA THR A 13 7.75 8.95 10.83
C THR A 13 6.59 9.62 10.09
N ILE A 14 5.37 9.08 10.22
CA ILE A 14 4.18 9.70 9.63
C ILE A 14 4.00 11.13 10.12
N PHE A 15 4.11 11.33 11.42
CA PHE A 15 3.98 12.65 12.02
C PHE A 15 5.05 13.61 11.49
N ASP A 16 6.30 13.16 11.43
CA ASP A 16 7.42 13.99 10.96
C ASP A 16 7.26 14.40 9.49
N ILE A 17 6.80 13.50 8.65
CA ILE A 17 6.52 13.79 7.23
C ILE A 17 5.44 14.87 7.13
N GLN A 18 4.36 14.71 7.87
CA GLN A 18 3.25 15.67 7.89
C GLN A 18 3.70 17.04 8.40
N ARG A 19 4.53 17.06 9.42
CA ARG A 19 5.04 18.30 10.00
C ARG A 19 5.87 19.09 8.98
N LEU A 20 6.53 18.38 8.05
CA LEU A 20 7.29 19.02 6.98
C LEU A 20 6.41 19.48 5.81
N GLY A 21 5.11 19.25 5.87
CA GLY A 21 4.17 19.67 4.84
C GLY A 21 3.92 18.64 3.74
N TYR A 22 4.33 17.38 3.96
CA TYR A 22 4.19 16.31 2.97
C TYR A 22 3.08 15.34 3.35
N GLN A 23 2.55 14.64 2.35
CA GLN A 23 1.57 13.57 2.52
C GLN A 23 2.28 12.23 2.62
N PRO A 24 2.25 11.54 3.77
CA PRO A 24 2.88 10.23 3.88
C PRO A 24 2.07 9.16 3.14
N ILE A 25 2.78 8.27 2.45
CA ILE A 25 2.21 7.11 1.77
C ILE A 25 3.01 5.89 2.18
N LEU A 26 2.33 4.86 2.71
CA LEU A 26 2.95 3.60 3.07
C LEU A 26 2.83 2.64 1.90
N ALA A 27 3.97 2.23 1.34
CA ALA A 27 4.01 1.30 0.22
C ALA A 27 3.86 -0.14 0.71
N HIS A 28 3.14 -0.96 -0.04
CA HIS A 28 2.93 -2.40 0.17
C HIS A 28 2.69 -2.79 1.64
N PRO A 29 1.68 -2.19 2.33
CA PRO A 29 1.44 -2.49 3.74
C PRO A 29 1.05 -3.95 3.98
N GLU A 30 0.49 -4.61 2.98
CA GLU A 30 0.11 -6.02 3.05
C GLU A 30 1.33 -6.94 3.26
N ARG A 31 2.54 -6.46 3.01
CA ARG A 31 3.77 -7.25 3.17
C ARG A 31 4.34 -7.18 4.58
N TYR A 32 3.74 -6.41 5.48
CA TYR A 32 4.16 -6.33 6.86
C TYR A 32 3.51 -7.45 7.67
N ASN A 33 4.24 -8.54 7.86
CA ASN A 33 3.72 -9.77 8.45
C ASN A 33 3.14 -9.59 9.85
N TYR A 34 3.69 -8.70 10.66
CA TYR A 34 3.18 -8.51 12.01
C TYR A 34 1.81 -7.84 12.07
N TYR A 35 1.30 -7.30 10.99
CA TYR A 35 -0.04 -6.69 10.95
C TYR A 35 -1.08 -7.65 10.38
N HIS A 36 -0.69 -8.82 9.88
CA HIS A 36 -1.63 -9.74 9.23
C HIS A 36 -2.74 -10.21 10.15
N TYR A 37 -2.48 -10.28 11.46
CA TYR A 37 -3.49 -10.67 12.46
C TYR A 37 -4.01 -9.48 13.26
N ASN A 38 -3.71 -8.26 12.82
CA ASN A 38 -4.15 -7.04 13.49
C ASN A 38 -4.48 -5.95 12.46
N PHE A 39 -5.57 -6.16 11.74
CA PHE A 39 -6.01 -5.21 10.71
C PHE A 39 -6.40 -3.85 11.28
N ASN A 40 -6.71 -3.78 12.59
CA ASN A 40 -6.96 -2.50 13.24
C ASN A 40 -5.73 -1.56 13.16
N MET A 41 -4.53 -2.10 13.10
CA MET A 41 -3.32 -1.31 12.95
C MET A 41 -3.31 -0.55 11.62
N TYR A 42 -3.75 -1.19 10.53
CA TYR A 42 -3.87 -0.51 9.24
C TYR A 42 -4.88 0.64 9.29
N LYS A 43 -5.98 0.44 10.00
CA LYS A 43 -6.96 1.50 10.20
C LYS A 43 -6.37 2.66 11.00
N GLN A 44 -5.61 2.37 12.04
CA GLN A 44 -4.93 3.40 12.83
C GLN A 44 -3.92 4.19 11.98
N ILE A 45 -3.19 3.52 11.09
CA ILE A 45 -2.25 4.17 10.18
C ILE A 45 -3.00 5.15 9.27
N LYS A 46 -4.13 4.72 8.70
CA LYS A 46 -4.96 5.60 7.87
C LYS A 46 -5.53 6.77 8.68
N ASP A 47 -6.01 6.50 9.90
CA ASP A 47 -6.56 7.53 10.77
C ASP A 47 -5.50 8.57 11.17
N ALA A 48 -4.24 8.17 11.19
CA ALA A 48 -3.12 9.08 11.42
C ALA A 48 -2.83 9.98 10.21
N GLY A 49 -3.51 9.79 9.10
CA GLY A 49 -3.34 10.60 7.89
C GLY A 49 -2.41 10.01 6.86
N CYS A 50 -2.06 8.74 6.98
CA CYS A 50 -1.21 8.04 6.01
C CYS A 50 -2.07 7.36 4.93
N MET A 51 -1.68 7.51 3.68
CA MET A 51 -2.30 6.79 2.58
C MET A 51 -1.59 5.46 2.36
N LEU A 52 -2.29 4.49 1.76
CA LEU A 52 -1.77 3.14 1.55
C LEU A 52 -1.70 2.84 0.06
N GLN A 53 -0.60 2.22 -0.34
CA GLN A 53 -0.37 1.81 -1.74
C GLN A 53 -0.26 0.30 -1.83
N LEU A 54 -1.17 -0.32 -2.59
CA LEU A 54 -1.13 -1.75 -2.89
C LEU A 54 0.01 -2.05 -3.87
N ASN A 55 0.79 -3.09 -3.60
CA ASN A 55 1.63 -3.70 -4.62
C ASN A 55 0.78 -4.73 -5.38
N LEU A 56 0.60 -4.51 -6.66
CA LEU A 56 -0.30 -5.35 -7.48
C LEU A 56 0.12 -6.82 -7.49
N LEU A 57 1.41 -7.12 -7.38
CA LEU A 57 1.89 -8.49 -7.30
C LEU A 57 1.38 -9.23 -6.04
N SER A 58 0.98 -8.49 -5.01
CA SER A 58 0.51 -9.07 -3.75
C SER A 58 -0.84 -9.79 -3.89
N ILE A 59 -1.65 -9.47 -4.90
CA ILE A 59 -2.94 -10.15 -5.10
C ILE A 59 -2.78 -11.56 -5.67
N SER A 60 -1.60 -11.92 -6.12
CA SER A 60 -1.24 -13.28 -6.51
C SER A 60 -0.49 -13.96 -5.36
N ARG A 61 0.00 -15.17 -5.61
CA ARG A 61 0.82 -15.90 -4.62
C ARG A 61 2.31 -15.56 -4.72
N TYR A 62 2.68 -14.55 -5.49
CA TYR A 62 4.08 -14.20 -5.70
C TYR A 62 4.83 -13.97 -4.38
N TYR A 63 4.23 -13.27 -3.43
CA TYR A 63 4.80 -13.02 -2.10
C TYR A 63 4.22 -13.95 -1.02
N GLY A 64 3.49 -14.99 -1.42
CA GLY A 64 2.93 -15.97 -0.51
C GLY A 64 1.43 -15.80 -0.27
N VAL A 65 0.84 -16.85 0.32
CA VAL A 65 -0.61 -16.91 0.57
C VAL A 65 -1.04 -15.90 1.62
N GLU A 66 -0.23 -15.69 2.64
CA GLU A 66 -0.57 -14.75 3.74
C GLU A 66 -0.62 -13.31 3.24
N VAL A 67 0.35 -12.91 2.40
CA VAL A 67 0.34 -11.58 1.78
C VAL A 67 -0.87 -11.41 0.87
N LYS A 68 -1.19 -12.42 0.06
CA LYS A 68 -2.37 -12.40 -0.80
C LYS A 68 -3.65 -12.23 0.03
N SER A 69 -3.79 -12.99 1.11
CA SER A 69 -4.95 -12.92 1.99
C SER A 69 -5.10 -11.53 2.61
N ALA A 70 -3.99 -10.97 3.12
CA ALA A 70 -3.97 -9.63 3.69
C ALA A 70 -4.37 -8.58 2.65
N ALA A 71 -3.80 -8.66 1.45
CA ALA A 71 -4.10 -7.72 0.37
C ALA A 71 -5.58 -7.75 -0.01
N LEU A 72 -6.15 -8.94 -0.18
CA LEU A 72 -7.56 -9.08 -0.55
C LEU A 72 -8.50 -8.57 0.56
N THR A 73 -8.16 -8.81 1.82
CA THR A 73 -8.93 -8.30 2.94
C THR A 73 -8.92 -6.77 2.97
N MET A 74 -7.76 -6.17 2.77
CA MET A 74 -7.61 -4.72 2.75
C MET A 74 -8.33 -4.09 1.55
N ILE A 75 -8.31 -4.75 0.39
CA ILE A 75 -9.07 -4.30 -0.77
C ILE A 75 -10.57 -4.28 -0.47
N LYS A 76 -11.08 -5.36 0.09
CA LYS A 76 -12.51 -5.45 0.45
C LYS A 76 -12.94 -4.39 1.46
N SER A 77 -12.01 -4.00 2.34
CA SER A 77 -12.27 -2.96 3.34
C SER A 77 -12.07 -1.54 2.80
N GLY A 78 -11.69 -1.40 1.53
CA GLY A 78 -11.50 -0.09 0.90
C GLY A 78 -10.32 0.70 1.43
N MET A 79 -9.28 0.02 1.89
CA MET A 79 -8.14 0.67 2.58
C MET A 79 -7.10 1.30 1.66
N TYR A 80 -7.04 0.90 0.40
CA TYR A 80 -5.99 1.38 -0.50
C TYR A 80 -6.37 2.68 -1.20
N ASP A 81 -5.39 3.56 -1.33
CA ASP A 81 -5.52 4.85 -2.01
C ASP A 81 -4.75 4.85 -3.34
N PHE A 82 -3.72 4.02 -3.46
CA PHE A 82 -2.89 3.92 -4.66
C PHE A 82 -2.59 2.46 -4.98
N VAL A 83 -2.28 2.21 -6.26
CA VAL A 83 -1.83 0.91 -6.75
C VAL A 83 -0.51 1.11 -7.47
N GLY A 84 0.45 0.26 -7.19
CA GLY A 84 1.75 0.29 -7.84
C GLY A 84 2.27 -1.10 -8.13
N THR A 85 3.39 -1.15 -8.84
CA THR A 85 4.08 -2.41 -9.14
C THR A 85 5.50 -2.28 -8.69
N ASP A 86 6.04 -2.97 -7.84
CA ASP A 86 7.44 -2.90 -7.41
C ASP A 86 8.31 -3.74 -8.35
N VAL A 87 8.24 -3.45 -9.66
CA VAL A 87 8.92 -4.25 -10.69
C VAL A 87 10.39 -3.90 -10.77
N HIS A 88 11.27 -4.84 -10.44
CA HIS A 88 12.72 -4.67 -10.46
C HIS A 88 13.44 -5.51 -11.50
N HIS A 89 12.82 -6.58 -11.99
CA HIS A 89 13.46 -7.50 -12.94
C HIS A 89 12.42 -8.26 -13.76
N SER A 90 12.89 -9.04 -14.74
CA SER A 90 12.02 -9.71 -15.71
C SER A 90 11.02 -10.70 -15.08
N ARG A 91 11.35 -11.35 -13.97
CA ARG A 91 10.41 -12.23 -13.28
C ARG A 91 9.23 -11.48 -12.70
N HIS A 92 9.44 -10.27 -12.19
CA HIS A 92 8.36 -9.40 -11.74
C HIS A 92 7.45 -9.01 -12.89
N LEU A 93 8.03 -8.68 -14.04
CA LEU A 93 7.25 -8.31 -15.22
C LEU A 93 6.38 -9.44 -15.69
N ALA A 94 6.93 -10.67 -15.78
CA ALA A 94 6.16 -11.84 -16.18
C ALA A 94 5.02 -12.14 -15.20
N ALA A 95 5.28 -12.02 -13.89
CA ALA A 95 4.25 -12.21 -12.87
C ALA A 95 3.15 -11.15 -12.99
N LEU A 96 3.52 -9.91 -13.28
CA LEU A 96 2.56 -8.82 -13.46
C LEU A 96 1.67 -9.07 -14.69
N GLU A 97 2.25 -9.49 -15.81
CA GLU A 97 1.50 -9.83 -17.01
C GLU A 97 0.48 -10.94 -16.75
N ASP A 98 0.88 -11.95 -15.97
CA ASP A 98 0.02 -13.06 -15.58
C ASP A 98 -1.16 -12.57 -14.73
N ILE A 99 -0.90 -11.68 -13.78
CA ILE A 99 -1.93 -11.10 -12.92
C ILE A 99 -2.94 -10.30 -13.73
N VAL A 100 -2.47 -9.45 -14.64
CA VAL A 100 -3.34 -8.63 -15.48
C VAL A 100 -4.22 -9.52 -16.36
N ALA A 101 -3.69 -10.66 -16.83
CA ALA A 101 -4.46 -11.58 -17.65
C ALA A 101 -5.49 -12.38 -16.84
N LYS A 102 -5.19 -12.73 -15.59
CA LYS A 102 -6.02 -13.65 -14.79
C LYS A 102 -7.01 -12.98 -13.84
N TYR A 103 -6.71 -11.77 -13.37
CA TYR A 103 -7.50 -11.13 -12.33
C TYR A 103 -8.28 -9.93 -12.88
N PRO A 104 -9.56 -9.77 -12.50
CA PRO A 104 -10.36 -8.59 -12.88
C PRO A 104 -9.99 -7.40 -11.99
N ILE A 105 -8.86 -6.77 -12.29
CA ILE A 105 -8.25 -5.74 -11.45
C ILE A 105 -9.24 -4.60 -11.15
N ARG A 106 -9.94 -4.09 -12.16
CA ARG A 106 -10.89 -3.00 -11.96
C ARG A 106 -12.01 -3.37 -11.01
N ASP A 107 -12.54 -4.60 -11.15
CA ASP A 107 -13.62 -5.07 -10.28
C ASP A 107 -13.12 -5.30 -8.84
N LEU A 108 -11.91 -5.81 -8.69
CA LEU A 108 -11.32 -5.99 -7.37
C LEU A 108 -11.15 -4.67 -6.63
N LEU A 109 -10.78 -3.60 -7.33
CA LEU A 109 -10.47 -2.30 -6.73
C LEU A 109 -11.67 -1.37 -6.63
N LYS A 110 -12.89 -1.82 -6.96
CA LYS A 110 -14.09 -0.97 -6.90
C LYS A 110 -14.39 -0.40 -5.52
N THR A 111 -14.05 -1.14 -4.47
CA THR A 111 -14.28 -0.69 -3.09
C THR A 111 -13.26 0.35 -2.63
N CYS A 112 -12.18 0.53 -3.37
CA CYS A 112 -11.14 1.49 -3.06
C CYS A 112 -11.27 2.74 -3.94
N ASN A 113 -11.03 3.90 -3.36
CA ASN A 113 -10.97 5.15 -4.13
C ASN A 113 -9.52 5.39 -4.56
N ILE A 114 -9.13 4.82 -5.69
CA ILE A 114 -7.75 4.84 -6.17
C ILE A 114 -7.41 6.19 -6.79
N LEU A 115 -6.34 6.82 -6.32
CA LEU A 115 -5.97 8.20 -6.61
C LEU A 115 -4.74 8.33 -7.52
N ASN A 116 -4.34 7.27 -8.24
CA ASN A 116 -3.11 7.28 -9.04
C ASN A 116 -3.02 8.46 -10.01
N ALA A 117 -4.11 8.75 -10.74
CA ALA A 117 -4.14 9.87 -11.67
C ALA A 117 -3.99 11.22 -10.95
N THR A 118 -4.64 11.36 -9.80
CA THR A 118 -4.55 12.55 -8.97
C THR A 118 -3.13 12.75 -8.43
N LEU A 119 -2.45 11.64 -8.07
CA LEU A 119 -1.08 11.70 -7.61
C LEU A 119 -0.15 12.29 -8.67
N GLN A 120 -0.31 11.88 -9.94
CA GLN A 120 0.48 12.41 -11.03
C GLN A 120 0.29 13.92 -11.18
N ASP A 121 -0.94 14.39 -11.06
CA ASP A 121 -1.24 15.82 -11.11
C ASP A 121 -0.58 16.58 -9.96
N HIS A 122 -0.58 16.02 -8.77
CA HIS A 122 0.10 16.60 -7.61
C HIS A 122 1.60 16.68 -7.80
N LEU A 123 2.21 15.64 -8.35
CA LEU A 123 3.65 15.62 -8.61
C LEU A 123 4.07 16.64 -9.66
N LYS A 124 3.19 16.96 -10.61
CA LYS A 124 3.44 17.99 -11.63
C LYS A 124 3.31 19.40 -11.08
N SER A 125 2.46 19.62 -10.09
CA SER A 125 2.20 20.94 -9.53
C SER A 125 3.09 21.26 -8.33
N ASN A 126 3.36 20.28 -7.48
CA ASN A 126 4.31 20.41 -6.35
C ASN A 126 4.70 19.00 -5.88
N ASP A 127 5.89 18.88 -5.31
CA ASP A 127 6.45 17.60 -4.91
C ASP A 127 6.18 17.30 -3.43
N ASN A 128 4.94 17.40 -3.00
CA ASN A 128 4.59 17.26 -1.58
C ASN A 128 4.17 15.84 -1.17
N VAL A 129 4.48 14.83 -1.98
CA VAL A 129 4.15 13.44 -1.68
C VAL A 129 5.42 12.63 -1.48
N ILE A 130 5.53 11.98 -0.31
CA ILE A 130 6.67 11.13 0.03
C ILE A 130 6.14 9.76 0.45
N ALA A 131 6.72 8.69 -0.11
CA ALA A 131 6.40 7.33 0.30
C ALA A 131 7.09 7.02 1.64
N ALA A 132 6.32 6.50 2.60
CA ALA A 132 6.82 6.06 3.90
C ALA A 132 6.81 4.53 3.94
N GLY A 133 7.96 3.93 4.18
CA GLY A 133 7.95 2.48 4.28
C GLY A 133 9.25 1.80 3.99
#